data_ab6d2e229bd9c852d53387957350b10c
#
_entry.id   ab6d2e229bd9c852d53387957350b10c
#
_cell.length_a   1.000
_cell.length_b   1.000
_cell.length_c   1.000
_cell.angle_alpha   90.00
_cell.angle_beta   90.00
_cell.angle_gamma   90.00
#
_symmetry.space_group_name_H-M   'P 1'
#
loop_
_entity.id
_entity.type
_entity.pdbx_description
1 polymer ?
#
loop_
_entity_poly.entity_id
_entity_poly.type
_entity_poly.pdbx_seq_one_letter_code
_entity_poly.pdbx_strand_id
1 'polypeptide(L)'
;MRSPFLYFTDDRLSRAELTAACLDGDLVELGEAYIPADAVETPALRAGSLLPVLGDTLAATHLTAAWIHGALPAQPSRHTVQRAVTRRLHVVPDRQVVYRDLAVAAEDLQLIGGVRVTTVLRTLIDLARNGDDAHARAAHALAVQHPDAVAAAIDRLAEGVLPHKRAAIAFLRGIEAARVQDDVTR
;
A
#
# COMPACT_ATOMS: atom_id res chain seq x y z
N MET A 1 -4.40 17.92 -6.07
CA MET A 1 -3.31 18.91 -5.97
C MET A 1 -2.06 18.15 -5.57
N ARG A 2 -0.95 18.28 -6.34
CA ARG A 2 0.32 17.60 -6.00
C ARG A 2 0.93 18.24 -4.76
N SER A 3 1.56 17.43 -3.89
CA SER A 3 2.29 17.95 -2.72
C SER A 3 3.48 18.79 -3.19
N PRO A 4 3.75 19.96 -2.58
CA PRO A 4 4.93 20.77 -2.89
C PRO A 4 6.25 20.10 -2.51
N PHE A 5 6.21 19.07 -1.66
CA PHE A 5 7.36 18.29 -1.21
C PHE A 5 7.72 17.11 -2.14
N LEU A 6 6.96 16.86 -3.19
CA LEU A 6 7.25 15.82 -4.17
C LEU A 6 7.88 16.42 -5.42
N TYR A 7 9.09 16.01 -5.72
CA TYR A 7 9.84 16.38 -6.92
C TYR A 7 9.85 15.18 -7.87
N PHE A 8 9.38 15.39 -9.09
CA PHE A 8 9.42 14.40 -10.16
C PHE A 8 10.44 14.81 -11.21
N THR A 9 11.03 13.81 -11.87
CA THR A 9 11.94 14.07 -13.00
C THR A 9 11.24 14.91 -14.07
N ASP A 10 11.93 15.93 -14.55
CA ASP A 10 11.50 16.85 -15.60
C ASP A 10 10.26 17.72 -15.28
N ASP A 11 9.85 17.79 -14.00
CA ASP A 11 8.80 18.74 -13.56
C ASP A 11 9.41 20.12 -13.25
N ARG A 12 10.33 20.19 -12.28
CA ARG A 12 11.04 21.44 -11.88
C ARG A 12 12.54 21.31 -12.02
N LEU A 13 13.05 20.09 -11.83
CA LEU A 13 14.45 19.73 -11.88
C LEU A 13 14.62 18.58 -12.86
N SER A 14 15.73 18.59 -13.58
CA SER A 14 16.16 17.48 -14.42
C SER A 14 16.58 16.30 -13.55
N ARG A 15 16.62 15.11 -14.14
CA ARG A 15 17.12 13.91 -13.47
C ARG A 15 18.54 14.09 -12.90
N ALA A 16 19.40 14.80 -13.63
CA ALA A 16 20.77 15.04 -13.20
C ALA A 16 20.83 15.93 -11.95
N GLU A 17 20.00 16.98 -11.88
CA GLU A 17 19.90 17.86 -10.71
C GLU A 17 19.33 17.12 -9.49
N LEU A 18 18.28 16.30 -9.68
CA LEU A 18 17.74 15.48 -8.61
C LEU A 18 18.76 14.48 -8.08
N THR A 19 19.53 13.83 -8.98
CA THR A 19 20.62 12.92 -8.59
C THR A 19 21.72 13.65 -7.82
N ALA A 20 22.12 14.85 -8.26
CA ALA A 20 23.10 15.66 -7.55
C ALA A 20 22.61 16.03 -6.15
N ALA A 21 21.36 16.50 -6.02
CA ALA A 21 20.77 16.82 -4.71
C ALA A 21 20.68 15.61 -3.77
N CYS A 22 20.47 14.39 -4.31
CA CYS A 22 20.54 13.17 -3.50
C CYS A 22 21.97 12.87 -3.02
N LEU A 23 22.98 13.08 -3.87
CA LEU A 23 24.39 12.90 -3.49
C LEU A 23 24.85 13.93 -2.44
N ASP A 24 24.32 15.14 -2.51
CA ASP A 24 24.56 16.22 -1.55
C ASP A 24 23.78 16.00 -0.23
N GLY A 25 22.84 15.05 -0.19
CA GLY A 25 22.04 14.73 1.00
C GLY A 25 20.85 15.65 1.21
N ASP A 26 20.48 16.47 0.22
CA ASP A 26 19.33 17.38 0.29
C ASP A 26 18.01 16.67 -0.01
N LEU A 27 18.04 15.65 -0.85
CA LEU A 27 16.88 14.86 -1.26
C LEU A 27 17.10 13.37 -1.00
N VAL A 28 15.99 12.63 -0.86
CA VAL A 28 15.95 11.17 -0.83
C VAL A 28 14.88 10.64 -1.79
N GLU A 29 15.10 9.47 -2.36
CA GLU A 29 14.13 8.82 -3.23
C GLU A 29 12.93 8.29 -2.44
N LEU A 30 11.72 8.49 -2.98
CA LEU A 30 10.48 7.96 -2.44
C LEU A 30 9.57 7.56 -3.61
N GLY A 31 9.37 6.25 -3.82
CA GLY A 31 8.60 5.76 -4.97
C GLY A 31 9.19 6.23 -6.30
N GLU A 32 8.37 6.91 -7.09
CA GLU A 32 8.75 7.50 -8.38
C GLU A 32 9.09 9.01 -8.26
N ALA A 33 9.34 9.48 -7.04
CA ALA A 33 9.62 10.88 -6.74
C ALA A 33 10.80 11.02 -5.79
N TYR A 34 11.12 12.26 -5.47
CA TYR A 34 12.11 12.65 -4.48
C TYR A 34 11.45 13.57 -3.46
N ILE A 35 11.90 13.51 -2.21
CA ILE A 35 11.44 14.38 -1.11
C ILE A 35 12.66 15.01 -0.43
N PRO A 36 12.52 16.17 0.27
CA PRO A 36 13.57 16.69 1.13
C PRO A 36 14.02 15.63 2.15
N ALA A 37 15.32 15.54 2.40
CA ALA A 37 15.91 14.53 3.29
C ALA A 37 15.43 14.66 4.75
N ASP A 38 15.02 15.86 5.16
CA ASP A 38 14.45 16.16 6.48
C ASP A 38 12.92 16.01 6.54
N ALA A 39 12.26 15.68 5.42
CA ALA A 39 10.81 15.50 5.39
C ALA A 39 10.40 14.19 6.07
N VAL A 40 9.36 14.25 6.87
CA VAL A 40 8.75 13.06 7.46
C VAL A 40 7.90 12.35 6.39
N GLU A 41 8.21 11.09 6.12
CA GLU A 41 7.41 10.27 5.23
C GLU A 41 5.99 10.08 5.77
N THR A 42 5.01 10.60 5.07
CA THR A 42 3.59 10.43 5.40
C THR A 42 2.90 9.51 4.39
N PRO A 43 1.76 8.91 4.73
CA PRO A 43 0.94 8.16 3.77
C PRO A 43 0.63 8.96 2.50
N ALA A 44 0.40 10.28 2.64
CA ALA A 44 0.13 11.17 1.51
C ALA A 44 1.34 11.36 0.58
N LEU A 45 2.55 11.45 1.13
CA LEU A 45 3.78 11.52 0.33
C LEU A 45 4.08 10.18 -0.36
N ARG A 46 3.97 9.06 0.37
CA ARG A 46 4.15 7.71 -0.20
C ARG A 46 3.16 7.45 -1.35
N ALA A 47 1.89 7.74 -1.14
CA ALA A 47 0.88 7.57 -2.19
C ALA A 47 1.11 8.54 -3.36
N GLY A 48 1.33 9.82 -3.07
CA GLY A 48 1.57 10.85 -4.08
C GLY A 48 2.78 10.58 -4.96
N SER A 49 3.83 9.93 -4.42
CA SER A 49 5.01 9.55 -5.21
C SER A 49 4.71 8.54 -6.32
N LEU A 50 3.62 7.77 -6.20
CA LEU A 50 3.19 6.80 -7.20
C LEU A 50 2.21 7.35 -8.26
N LEU A 51 1.91 8.65 -8.23
CA LEU A 51 1.02 9.28 -9.22
C LEU A 51 1.39 8.97 -10.68
N PRO A 52 2.69 8.98 -11.09
CA PRO A 52 3.06 8.67 -12.47
C PRO A 52 2.71 7.24 -12.90
N VAL A 53 2.76 6.30 -11.96
CA VAL A 53 2.50 4.87 -12.22
C VAL A 53 1.01 4.54 -12.18
N LEU A 54 0.27 5.12 -11.23
CA LEU A 54 -1.11 4.71 -10.96
C LEU A 54 -2.14 5.53 -11.74
N GLY A 55 -1.87 6.80 -11.98
CA GLY A 55 -2.83 7.71 -12.63
C GLY A 55 -4.22 7.64 -12.00
N ASP A 56 -5.25 7.83 -12.85
CA ASP A 56 -6.66 7.83 -12.41
C ASP A 56 -7.35 6.46 -12.50
N THR A 57 -6.68 5.45 -13.04
CA THR A 57 -7.33 4.18 -13.41
C THR A 57 -6.89 3.01 -12.55
N LEU A 58 -5.76 3.12 -11.88
CA LEU A 58 -5.19 2.08 -11.02
C LEU A 58 -5.29 2.47 -9.54
N ALA A 59 -5.36 1.46 -8.70
CA ALA A 59 -5.28 1.58 -7.25
C ALA A 59 -4.08 0.79 -6.71
N ALA A 60 -3.39 1.35 -5.74
CA ALA A 60 -2.41 0.62 -4.95
C ALA A 60 -3.10 -0.41 -4.06
N THR A 61 -2.59 -1.65 -4.06
CA THR A 61 -3.16 -2.78 -3.32
C THR A 61 -2.07 -3.62 -2.65
N HIS A 62 -2.44 -4.58 -1.80
CA HIS A 62 -1.52 -5.54 -1.17
C HIS A 62 -0.32 -4.86 -0.49
N LEU A 63 0.92 -5.28 -0.80
CA LEU A 63 2.14 -4.73 -0.20
C LEU A 63 2.33 -3.24 -0.47
N THR A 64 1.92 -2.75 -1.65
CA THR A 64 2.00 -1.32 -1.98
C THR A 64 1.06 -0.49 -1.10
N ALA A 65 -0.17 -0.95 -0.93
CA ALA A 65 -1.10 -0.30 -0.01
C ALA A 65 -0.63 -0.37 1.45
N ALA A 66 -0.09 -1.52 1.87
CA ALA A 66 0.49 -1.68 3.21
C ALA A 66 1.66 -0.71 3.46
N TRP A 67 2.53 -0.50 2.47
CA TRP A 67 3.59 0.50 2.55
C TRP A 67 3.03 1.93 2.64
N ILE A 68 2.04 2.27 1.84
CA ILE A 68 1.38 3.58 1.89
C ILE A 68 0.74 3.81 3.27
N HIS A 69 0.09 2.80 3.85
CA HIS A 69 -0.50 2.87 5.20
C HIS A 69 0.53 2.89 6.34
N GLY A 70 1.82 2.73 6.04
CA GLY A 70 2.89 2.77 7.05
C GLY A 70 3.22 1.42 7.68
N ALA A 71 2.60 0.33 7.27
CA ALA A 71 2.88 -1.01 7.79
C ALA A 71 4.25 -1.57 7.35
N LEU A 72 4.82 -1.03 6.29
CA LEU A 72 6.16 -1.40 5.81
C LEU A 72 7.08 -0.18 5.86
N PRO A 73 8.32 -0.33 6.34
CA PRO A 73 9.30 0.77 6.39
C PRO A 73 9.83 1.13 5.00
N ALA A 74 9.97 0.16 4.11
CA ALA A 74 10.48 0.34 2.76
C ALA A 74 9.41 0.00 1.71
N GLN A 75 9.49 0.67 0.56
CA GLN A 75 8.64 0.34 -0.58
C GLN A 75 8.89 -1.09 -1.09
N PRO A 76 7.87 -1.79 -1.58
CA PRO A 76 8.06 -3.07 -2.21
C PRO A 76 8.84 -2.92 -3.53
N SER A 77 9.67 -3.91 -3.86
CA SER A 77 10.45 -3.93 -5.11
C SER A 77 9.60 -3.88 -6.38
N ARG A 78 8.33 -4.23 -6.28
CA ARG A 78 7.33 -4.14 -7.35
C ARG A 78 6.00 -3.68 -6.75
N HIS A 79 5.38 -2.70 -7.39
CA HIS A 79 4.08 -2.17 -6.96
C HIS A 79 2.94 -3.07 -7.41
N THR A 80 2.18 -3.60 -6.46
CA THR A 80 0.96 -4.37 -6.76
C THR A 80 -0.21 -3.42 -6.94
N VAL A 81 -0.85 -3.52 -8.11
CA VAL A 81 -1.93 -2.62 -8.50
C VAL A 81 -3.12 -3.40 -9.05
N GLN A 82 -4.31 -2.83 -8.89
CA GLN A 82 -5.56 -3.32 -9.46
C GLN A 82 -6.30 -2.17 -10.15
N ARG A 83 -7.32 -2.51 -10.94
CA ARG A 83 -8.17 -1.49 -11.56
C ARG A 83 -9.02 -0.77 -10.50
N ALA A 84 -9.00 0.56 -10.56
CA ALA A 84 -9.92 1.42 -9.82
C ALA A 84 -11.15 1.80 -10.68
N VAL A 85 -11.26 1.20 -11.86
CA VAL A 85 -12.34 1.43 -12.83
C VAL A 85 -12.94 0.10 -13.28
N THR A 86 -14.20 0.10 -13.69
CA THR A 86 -14.92 -1.12 -14.11
C THR A 86 -14.47 -1.63 -15.47
N ARG A 87 -14.08 -0.71 -16.38
CA ARG A 87 -13.60 -1.09 -17.71
C ARG A 87 -12.25 -1.82 -17.64
N ARG A 88 -12.05 -2.80 -18.52
CA ARG A 88 -10.73 -3.45 -18.66
C ARG A 88 -9.70 -2.45 -19.18
N LEU A 89 -8.48 -2.57 -18.68
CA LEU A 89 -7.36 -1.74 -19.08
C LEU A 89 -6.35 -2.59 -19.85
N HIS A 90 -5.84 -2.04 -20.95
CA HIS A 90 -4.63 -2.56 -21.59
C HIS A 90 -3.43 -1.95 -20.85
N VAL A 91 -2.94 -2.70 -19.84
CA VAL A 91 -1.73 -2.30 -19.10
C VAL A 91 -0.53 -2.92 -19.80
N VAL A 92 0.42 -2.10 -20.20
CA VAL A 92 1.71 -2.59 -20.72
C VAL A 92 2.47 -3.19 -19.55
N PRO A 93 2.95 -4.44 -19.63
CA PRO A 93 3.74 -5.03 -18.57
C PRO A 93 4.98 -4.19 -18.26
N ASP A 94 5.10 -3.77 -17.00
CA ASP A 94 6.25 -3.06 -16.47
C ASP A 94 6.96 -3.95 -15.45
N ARG A 95 8.29 -3.85 -15.38
CA ARG A 95 9.09 -4.59 -14.40
C ARG A 95 8.83 -4.14 -12.97
N GLN A 96 8.42 -2.90 -12.78
CA GLN A 96 8.14 -2.30 -11.48
C GLN A 96 6.70 -2.57 -10.99
N VAL A 97 5.81 -3.06 -11.86
CA VAL A 97 4.38 -3.22 -11.55
C VAL A 97 3.94 -4.68 -11.64
N VAL A 98 3.20 -5.12 -10.65
CA VAL A 98 2.40 -6.35 -10.65
C VAL A 98 0.94 -5.96 -10.86
N TYR A 99 0.48 -6.03 -12.10
CA TYR A 99 -0.90 -5.74 -12.43
C TYR A 99 -1.78 -6.98 -12.21
N ARG A 100 -2.85 -6.83 -11.43
CA ARG A 100 -3.89 -7.85 -11.26
C ARG A 100 -5.18 -7.33 -11.91
N ASP A 101 -5.66 -8.00 -12.96
CA ASP A 101 -6.86 -7.58 -13.72
C ASP A 101 -8.17 -7.85 -12.96
N LEU A 102 -8.29 -7.29 -11.78
CA LEU A 102 -9.49 -7.27 -10.96
C LEU A 102 -9.87 -5.82 -10.65
N ALA A 103 -11.15 -5.48 -10.73
CA ALA A 103 -11.62 -4.18 -10.27
C ALA A 103 -11.78 -4.19 -8.76
N VAL A 104 -11.31 -3.14 -8.10
CA VAL A 104 -11.59 -2.89 -6.69
C VAL A 104 -12.91 -2.15 -6.58
N ALA A 105 -13.77 -2.57 -5.67
CA ALA A 105 -15.05 -1.90 -5.41
C ALA A 105 -14.80 -0.49 -4.82
N ALA A 106 -15.68 0.46 -5.10
CA ALA A 106 -15.49 1.85 -4.71
C ALA A 106 -15.41 2.03 -3.18
N GLU A 107 -16.20 1.24 -2.44
CA GLU A 107 -16.20 1.21 -0.98
C GLU A 107 -14.90 0.66 -0.37
N ASP A 108 -14.11 -0.06 -1.14
CA ASP A 108 -12.80 -0.59 -0.75
C ASP A 108 -11.65 0.37 -1.08
N LEU A 109 -11.95 1.51 -1.67
CA LEU A 109 -10.98 2.51 -2.09
C LEU A 109 -11.07 3.78 -1.26
N GLN A 110 -9.92 4.39 -1.03
CA GLN A 110 -9.78 5.74 -0.48
C GLN A 110 -8.78 6.53 -1.31
N LEU A 111 -8.90 7.85 -1.27
CA LEU A 111 -7.98 8.76 -1.96
C LEU A 111 -6.94 9.26 -0.96
N ILE A 112 -5.67 8.92 -1.17
CA ILE A 112 -4.53 9.38 -0.36
C ILE A 112 -3.53 10.04 -1.29
N GLY A 113 -3.11 11.27 -1.03
CA GLY A 113 -2.12 11.98 -1.83
C GLY A 113 -2.47 12.12 -3.33
N GLY A 114 -3.75 12.03 -3.68
CA GLY A 114 -4.23 12.05 -5.06
C GLY A 114 -4.25 10.68 -5.75
N VAL A 115 -3.93 9.61 -5.04
CA VAL A 115 -3.88 8.22 -5.53
C VAL A 115 -4.97 7.38 -4.89
N ARG A 116 -5.59 6.49 -5.65
CA ARG A 116 -6.51 5.50 -5.11
C ARG A 116 -5.73 4.37 -4.44
N VAL A 117 -6.06 4.09 -3.20
CA VAL A 117 -5.44 3.05 -2.37
C VAL A 117 -6.53 2.21 -1.74
N THR A 118 -6.34 0.91 -1.62
CA THR A 118 -7.28 0.08 -0.86
C THR A 118 -7.34 0.54 0.59
N THR A 119 -8.54 0.54 1.18
CA THR A 119 -8.74 0.83 2.61
C THR A 119 -7.90 -0.11 3.48
N VAL A 120 -7.61 0.27 4.71
CA VAL A 120 -6.89 -0.59 5.67
C VAL A 120 -7.56 -1.96 5.78
N LEU A 121 -8.89 -1.99 5.91
CA LEU A 121 -9.68 -3.22 5.99
C LEU A 121 -9.46 -4.11 4.76
N ARG A 122 -9.61 -3.54 3.57
CA ARG A 122 -9.41 -4.30 2.31
C ARG A 122 -7.97 -4.74 2.14
N THR A 123 -7.02 -3.90 2.47
CA THR A 123 -5.59 -4.24 2.42
C THR A 123 -5.27 -5.41 3.34
N LEU A 124 -5.78 -5.41 4.57
CA LEU A 124 -5.59 -6.51 5.53
C LEU A 124 -6.17 -7.83 5.01
N ILE A 125 -7.36 -7.81 4.43
CA ILE A 125 -7.98 -8.98 3.79
C ILE A 125 -7.12 -9.51 2.64
N ASP A 126 -6.65 -8.63 1.75
CA ASP A 126 -5.86 -9.04 0.59
C ASP A 126 -4.49 -9.61 1.00
N LEU A 127 -3.84 -9.04 2.02
CA LEU A 127 -2.59 -9.55 2.58
C LEU A 127 -2.78 -10.93 3.24
N ALA A 128 -3.79 -11.08 4.10
CA ALA A 128 -4.06 -12.32 4.82
C ALA A 128 -4.37 -13.51 3.88
N ARG A 129 -4.90 -13.25 2.69
CA ARG A 129 -5.24 -14.28 1.69
C ARG A 129 -4.05 -14.73 0.83
N ASN A 130 -2.93 -14.03 0.89
CA ASN A 130 -1.85 -14.27 -0.08
C ASN A 130 -0.83 -15.33 0.39
N GLY A 131 -0.77 -15.67 1.67
CA GLY A 131 -0.10 -16.85 2.23
C GLY A 131 1.42 -16.90 2.18
N ASP A 132 2.12 -15.91 1.60
CA ASP A 132 3.58 -15.83 1.65
C ASP A 132 4.07 -14.97 2.83
N ASP A 133 5.33 -15.15 3.21
CA ASP A 133 5.93 -14.50 4.37
C ASP A 133 5.94 -12.96 4.31
N ALA A 134 6.08 -12.37 3.13
CA ALA A 134 6.11 -10.93 2.98
C ALA A 134 4.73 -10.32 3.26
N HIS A 135 3.67 -10.94 2.72
CA HIS A 135 2.29 -10.54 2.98
C HIS A 135 1.89 -10.81 4.43
N ALA A 136 2.31 -11.93 5.02
CA ALA A 136 2.03 -12.24 6.42
C ALA A 136 2.66 -11.21 7.37
N ARG A 137 3.92 -10.82 7.15
CA ARG A 137 4.58 -9.76 7.94
C ARG A 137 3.88 -8.41 7.78
N ALA A 138 3.51 -8.04 6.56
CA ALA A 138 2.79 -6.80 6.29
C ALA A 138 1.41 -6.79 6.94
N ALA A 139 0.68 -7.91 6.89
CA ALA A 139 -0.62 -8.06 7.55
C ALA A 139 -0.50 -7.94 9.07
N HIS A 140 0.51 -8.58 9.68
CA HIS A 140 0.77 -8.46 11.11
C HIS A 140 1.06 -7.01 11.50
N ALA A 141 1.97 -6.33 10.80
CA ALA A 141 2.31 -4.94 11.08
C ALA A 141 1.10 -4.00 10.94
N LEU A 142 0.27 -4.21 9.90
CA LEU A 142 -0.94 -3.43 9.68
C LEU A 142 -1.99 -3.68 10.78
N ALA A 143 -2.14 -4.94 11.22
CA ALA A 143 -3.05 -5.33 12.29
C ALA A 143 -2.66 -4.74 13.65
N VAL A 144 -1.35 -4.64 13.94
CA VAL A 144 -0.85 -3.97 15.16
C VAL A 144 -1.19 -2.48 15.16
N GLN A 145 -1.07 -1.82 14.02
CA GLN A 145 -1.39 -0.38 13.88
C GLN A 145 -2.90 -0.11 13.88
N HIS A 146 -3.71 -1.08 13.40
CA HIS A 146 -5.15 -0.94 13.22
C HIS A 146 -5.90 -2.15 13.81
N PRO A 147 -5.88 -2.34 15.14
CA PRO A 147 -6.45 -3.52 15.77
C PRO A 147 -7.95 -3.69 15.52
N ASP A 148 -8.69 -2.60 15.42
CA ASP A 148 -10.14 -2.63 15.14
C ASP A 148 -10.48 -3.19 13.74
N ALA A 149 -9.53 -3.08 12.79
CA ALA A 149 -9.71 -3.61 11.45
C ALA A 149 -9.63 -5.15 11.40
N VAL A 150 -9.05 -5.81 12.41
CA VAL A 150 -8.87 -7.26 12.42
C VAL A 150 -10.20 -7.98 12.55
N ALA A 151 -11.02 -7.61 13.55
CA ALA A 151 -12.35 -8.18 13.75
C ALA A 151 -13.25 -7.95 12.51
N ALA A 152 -13.27 -6.72 11.99
CA ALA A 152 -14.03 -6.38 10.79
C ALA A 152 -13.57 -7.18 9.54
N ALA A 153 -12.26 -7.48 9.43
CA ALA A 153 -11.71 -8.29 8.33
C ALA A 153 -12.15 -9.76 8.45
N ILE A 154 -12.18 -10.32 9.67
CA ILE A 154 -12.66 -11.67 9.93
C ILE A 154 -14.14 -11.79 9.56
N ASP A 155 -14.97 -10.85 10.00
CA ASP A 155 -16.41 -10.83 9.72
C ASP A 155 -16.68 -10.75 8.21
N ARG A 156 -16.04 -9.81 7.53
CA ARG A 156 -16.18 -9.65 6.07
C ARG A 156 -15.70 -10.88 5.28
N LEU A 157 -14.63 -11.54 5.74
CA LEU A 157 -14.17 -12.81 5.15
C LEU A 157 -15.17 -13.94 5.40
N ALA A 158 -15.81 -14.01 6.58
CA ALA A 158 -16.77 -15.04 6.92
C ALA A 158 -18.01 -14.96 6.02
N GLU A 159 -18.52 -13.76 5.76
CA GLU A 159 -19.70 -13.50 4.91
C GLU A 159 -19.41 -13.73 3.41
N GLY A 160 -18.18 -13.40 2.96
CA GLY A 160 -17.81 -13.44 1.54
C GLY A 160 -17.51 -14.83 0.99
N VAL A 161 -17.66 -15.00 -0.34
CA VAL A 161 -17.16 -16.18 -1.07
C VAL A 161 -15.83 -15.79 -1.74
N LEU A 162 -14.74 -15.93 -1.00
CA LEU A 162 -13.42 -15.55 -1.47
C LEU A 162 -12.46 -16.75 -1.43
N PRO A 163 -11.56 -16.91 -2.43
CA PRO A 163 -10.52 -17.93 -2.39
C PRO A 163 -9.63 -17.74 -1.14
N HIS A 164 -9.16 -18.85 -0.57
CA HIS A 164 -8.25 -18.87 0.60
C HIS A 164 -8.81 -18.23 1.89
N LYS A 165 -10.12 -17.94 1.98
CA LYS A 165 -10.71 -17.26 3.14
C LYS A 165 -10.51 -18.02 4.46
N ARG A 166 -10.53 -19.35 4.46
CA ARG A 166 -10.36 -20.15 5.69
C ARG A 166 -8.97 -19.96 6.29
N ALA A 167 -7.93 -20.00 5.47
CA ALA A 167 -6.56 -19.76 5.90
C ALA A 167 -6.36 -18.31 6.40
N ALA A 168 -6.94 -17.34 5.69
CA ALA A 168 -6.90 -15.93 6.08
C ALA A 168 -7.59 -15.67 7.43
N ILE A 169 -8.77 -16.25 7.67
CA ILE A 169 -9.49 -16.14 8.94
C ILE A 169 -8.66 -16.77 10.08
N ALA A 170 -8.10 -17.97 9.86
CA ALA A 170 -7.27 -18.63 10.87
C ALA A 170 -6.04 -17.79 11.21
N PHE A 171 -5.39 -17.20 10.21
CA PHE A 171 -4.24 -16.32 10.38
C PHE A 171 -4.61 -15.06 11.19
N LEU A 172 -5.69 -14.36 10.82
CA LEU A 172 -6.13 -13.13 11.52
C LEU A 172 -6.55 -13.42 12.97
N ARG A 173 -7.24 -14.54 13.23
CA ARG A 173 -7.56 -14.97 14.59
C ARG A 173 -6.31 -15.27 15.42
N GLY A 174 -5.25 -15.81 14.80
CA GLY A 174 -3.95 -15.99 15.45
C GLY A 174 -3.34 -14.66 15.90
N ILE A 175 -3.40 -13.62 15.06
CA ILE A 175 -2.93 -12.26 15.42
C ILE A 175 -3.76 -11.68 16.57
N GLU A 176 -5.09 -11.84 16.52
CA GLU A 176 -6.00 -11.34 17.56
C GLU A 176 -5.74 -12.02 18.91
N ALA A 177 -5.56 -13.35 18.92
CA ALA A 177 -5.27 -14.11 20.13
C ALA A 177 -3.93 -13.73 20.76
N ALA A 178 -2.87 -13.57 19.95
CA ALA A 178 -1.56 -13.15 20.43
C ALA A 178 -1.62 -11.77 21.10
N ARG A 179 -2.37 -10.84 20.54
CA ARG A 179 -2.54 -9.49 21.11
C ARG A 179 -3.24 -9.51 22.46
N VAL A 180 -4.32 -10.30 22.60
CA VAL A 180 -5.04 -10.42 23.88
C VAL A 180 -4.12 -11.00 24.97
N GLN A 181 -3.22 -11.91 24.62
CA GLN A 181 -2.28 -12.50 25.54
C GLN A 181 -1.21 -11.50 26.02
N ASP A 182 -0.75 -10.62 25.14
CA ASP A 182 0.22 -9.56 25.48
C ASP A 182 -0.40 -8.50 26.41
N ASP A 183 -1.68 -8.15 26.21
CA ASP A 183 -2.41 -7.20 27.08
C ASP A 183 -2.66 -7.75 28.50
N VAL A 184 -2.82 -9.06 28.64
CA VAL A 184 -3.04 -9.72 29.96
C VAL A 184 -1.74 -9.85 30.76
N THR A 185 -0.58 -9.80 30.09
CA THR A 185 0.74 -10.02 30.70
C THR A 185 1.43 -8.71 31.12
N ARG A 186 0.85 -7.56 30.82
CA ARG A 186 1.32 -6.22 31.25
C ARG A 186 0.59 -5.72 32.48
#